data_f608c25f34af8248c0f3c123ccccb76c
#
_entry.id   f608c25f34af8248c0f3c123ccccb76c
#
_cell.length_a   1.000
_cell.length_b   1.000
_cell.length_c   1.000
_cell.angle_alpha   90.00
_cell.angle_beta   90.00
_cell.angle_gamma   90.00
#
_symmetry.space_group_name_H-M   'P 1'
#
loop_
_entity.id
_entity.type
_entity.pdbx_description
1 polymer ?
#
loop_
_entity_poly.entity_id
_entity_poly.type
_entity_poly.pdbx_seq_one_letter_code
_entity_poly.pdbx_strand_id
1 'polypeptide(L)'
;MRVLLVKTSSMGDIVHALPVVADIHAAYPEARIDWLVEEAYAPLVQAHPGVERVIPLALRRWRKHLRQAETRQQWADLVRSLRVHAFDAVIDLQGLVKSAVIARLARGPHIGLSWASSREALAPLFYDRRMKTPLRRTEAAVQRYRELAAWALDYTPSGPPRFGLKVQAQRPVWLPAAASRPYAVLLSATAKPRKLWAEDCWTQLAGWLWTRGIASVFAWGNAAELERAERLSASVNGAYPSDAVDRPARPAPEAFGLDVWMQVLAAADLVVGVDTGLLYLGAAVGTPAVAIYSGSSPHSVEFQSAGPWRSLGDAGRPPAVQNVLAAVEDVLAPRWREASSLPASVPADCGMGLGESP
;
A
#
# COMPACT_ATOMS: atom_id res chain seq x y z
N MET A 1 -27.93 -7.18 0.63
CA MET A 1 -27.32 -6.68 1.88
C MET A 1 -26.44 -5.48 1.57
N ARG A 2 -26.54 -4.39 2.35
CA ARG A 2 -25.67 -3.20 2.20
C ARG A 2 -24.84 -2.97 3.46
N VAL A 3 -23.54 -2.86 3.33
CA VAL A 3 -22.59 -2.75 4.44
C VAL A 3 -21.80 -1.45 4.32
N LEU A 4 -21.64 -0.72 5.44
CA LEU A 4 -20.71 0.39 5.54
C LEU A 4 -19.45 -0.06 6.29
N LEU A 5 -18.32 -0.04 5.62
CA LEU A 5 -17.01 -0.20 6.25
C LEU A 5 -16.46 1.16 6.67
N VAL A 6 -16.03 1.29 7.92
CA VAL A 6 -15.45 2.51 8.45
C VAL A 6 -13.98 2.27 8.77
N LYS A 7 -13.11 2.72 7.85
CA LYS A 7 -11.65 2.69 8.03
C LYS A 7 -11.04 3.95 7.42
N THR A 8 -10.83 4.97 8.26
CA THR A 8 -10.52 6.31 7.78
C THR A 8 -9.02 6.55 7.57
N SER A 9 -8.16 5.88 8.28
CA SER A 9 -6.69 6.05 8.27
C SER A 9 -6.00 4.92 9.06
N SER A 10 -4.68 4.71 9.01
CA SER A 10 -3.72 5.29 8.10
C SER A 10 -3.68 4.53 6.77
N MET A 11 -2.84 4.97 5.80
CA MET A 11 -2.72 4.27 4.50
C MET A 11 -2.48 2.75 4.66
N GLY A 12 -1.46 2.36 5.42
CA GLY A 12 -1.17 0.95 5.67
C GLY A 12 -2.34 0.19 6.31
N ASP A 13 -3.02 0.81 7.29
CA ASP A 13 -4.20 0.21 7.93
C ASP A 13 -5.37 0.02 6.95
N ILE A 14 -5.52 0.92 5.96
CA ILE A 14 -6.55 0.79 4.91
C ILE A 14 -6.19 -0.37 4.00
N VAL A 15 -4.93 -0.48 3.56
CA VAL A 15 -4.44 -1.64 2.77
C VAL A 15 -4.71 -2.94 3.53
N HIS A 16 -4.40 -3.00 4.83
CA HIS A 16 -4.64 -4.19 5.65
C HIS A 16 -6.14 -4.55 5.80
N ALA A 17 -7.05 -3.60 5.59
CA ALA A 17 -8.48 -3.81 5.65
C ALA A 17 -9.13 -4.21 4.31
N LEU A 18 -8.43 -4.02 3.17
CA LEU A 18 -8.97 -4.36 1.84
C LEU A 18 -9.45 -5.82 1.72
N PRO A 19 -8.76 -6.83 2.31
CA PRO A 19 -9.23 -8.22 2.22
C PRO A 19 -10.64 -8.46 2.76
N VAL A 20 -11.12 -7.60 3.66
CA VAL A 20 -12.50 -7.66 4.19
C VAL A 20 -13.53 -7.60 3.06
N VAL A 21 -13.29 -6.78 2.03
CA VAL A 21 -14.19 -6.63 0.88
C VAL A 21 -14.29 -7.95 0.10
N ALA A 22 -13.14 -8.57 -0.16
CA ALA A 22 -13.10 -9.85 -0.87
C ALA A 22 -13.76 -10.98 -0.06
N ASP A 23 -13.61 -10.99 1.27
CA ASP A 23 -14.25 -11.96 2.15
C ASP A 23 -15.78 -11.79 2.16
N ILE A 24 -16.27 -10.55 2.26
CA ILE A 24 -17.72 -10.27 2.23
C ILE A 24 -18.32 -10.73 0.91
N HIS A 25 -17.70 -10.42 -0.24
CA HIS A 25 -18.21 -10.87 -1.54
C HIS A 25 -18.10 -12.38 -1.74
N ALA A 26 -17.14 -13.05 -1.12
CA ALA A 26 -17.06 -14.51 -1.15
C ALA A 26 -18.22 -15.17 -0.39
N ALA A 27 -18.66 -14.55 0.73
CA ALA A 27 -19.78 -15.03 1.52
C ALA A 27 -21.15 -14.55 0.98
N TYR A 28 -21.18 -13.33 0.48
CA TYR A 28 -22.38 -12.64 0.00
C TYR A 28 -22.10 -11.96 -1.34
N PRO A 29 -22.19 -12.66 -2.48
CA PRO A 29 -21.84 -12.13 -3.81
C PRO A 29 -22.60 -10.86 -4.18
N GLU A 30 -23.85 -10.70 -3.75
CA GLU A 30 -24.71 -9.54 -4.02
C GLU A 30 -24.60 -8.43 -2.95
N ALA A 31 -23.59 -8.49 -2.08
CA ALA A 31 -23.40 -7.45 -1.08
C ALA A 31 -22.98 -6.14 -1.73
N ARG A 32 -23.55 -5.04 -1.27
CA ARG A 32 -23.17 -3.68 -1.65
C ARG A 32 -22.34 -3.07 -0.53
N ILE A 33 -21.10 -2.72 -0.83
CA ILE A 33 -20.14 -2.23 0.16
C ILE A 33 -19.87 -0.76 -0.10
N ASP A 34 -20.22 0.08 0.88
CA ASP A 34 -19.81 1.48 0.96
C ASP A 34 -18.61 1.57 1.92
N TRP A 35 -17.68 2.50 1.68
CA TRP A 35 -16.49 2.67 2.52
C TRP A 35 -16.28 4.13 2.89
N LEU A 36 -16.26 4.43 4.19
CA LEU A 36 -15.93 5.74 4.75
C LEU A 36 -14.42 5.85 4.98
N VAL A 37 -13.77 6.81 4.30
CA VAL A 37 -12.31 6.97 4.30
C VAL A 37 -11.90 8.44 4.27
N GLU A 38 -10.75 8.81 4.85
CA GLU A 38 -10.17 10.15 4.72
C GLU A 38 -9.87 10.45 3.24
N GLU A 39 -10.21 11.68 2.76
CA GLU A 39 -10.12 12.08 1.34
C GLU A 39 -8.79 11.74 0.66
N ALA A 40 -7.66 11.90 1.40
CA ALA A 40 -6.33 11.59 0.90
C ALA A 40 -6.13 10.11 0.53
N TYR A 41 -6.96 9.21 1.02
CA TYR A 41 -6.87 7.76 0.76
C TYR A 41 -8.05 7.25 -0.09
N ALA A 42 -8.96 8.12 -0.50
CA ALA A 42 -10.10 7.73 -1.34
C ALA A 42 -9.67 7.02 -2.65
N PRO A 43 -8.63 7.46 -3.38
CA PRO A 43 -8.18 6.78 -4.60
C PRO A 43 -7.81 5.31 -4.37
N LEU A 44 -7.21 4.99 -3.21
CA LEU A 44 -6.84 3.62 -2.87
C LEU A 44 -8.06 2.70 -2.75
N VAL A 45 -9.12 3.18 -2.10
CA VAL A 45 -10.36 2.41 -1.93
C VAL A 45 -11.17 2.35 -3.23
N GLN A 46 -11.14 3.41 -4.05
CA GLN A 46 -11.75 3.45 -5.39
C GLN A 46 -11.15 2.43 -6.36
N ALA A 47 -9.87 2.08 -6.19
CA ALA A 47 -9.22 1.05 -6.99
C ALA A 47 -9.71 -0.38 -6.69
N HIS A 48 -10.54 -0.58 -5.66
CA HIS A 48 -11.10 -1.88 -5.33
C HIS A 48 -12.51 -2.05 -5.95
N PRO A 49 -12.69 -2.90 -6.98
CA PRO A 49 -13.96 -3.00 -7.72
C PRO A 49 -15.13 -3.55 -6.87
N GLY A 50 -14.86 -4.18 -5.75
CA GLY A 50 -15.88 -4.66 -4.82
C GLY A 50 -16.43 -3.57 -3.89
N VAL A 51 -15.93 -2.34 -3.95
CA VAL A 51 -16.50 -1.19 -3.23
C VAL A 51 -17.42 -0.43 -4.17
N GLU A 52 -18.71 -0.40 -3.86
CA GLU A 52 -19.71 0.28 -4.69
C GLU A 52 -19.59 1.81 -4.56
N ARG A 53 -19.39 2.30 -3.34
CA ARG A 53 -19.33 3.74 -3.07
C ARG A 53 -18.27 4.08 -2.04
N VAL A 54 -17.36 4.98 -2.40
CA VAL A 54 -16.40 5.59 -1.49
C VAL A 54 -16.97 6.89 -0.96
N ILE A 55 -17.01 7.04 0.36
CA ILE A 55 -17.51 8.24 1.05
C ILE A 55 -16.28 8.96 1.64
N PRO A 56 -15.81 10.04 1.00
CA PRO A 56 -14.64 10.76 1.47
C PRO A 56 -14.96 11.62 2.69
N LEU A 57 -14.00 11.67 3.61
CA LEU A 57 -14.04 12.40 4.86
C LEU A 57 -12.80 13.29 4.96
N ALA A 58 -12.94 14.57 5.22
CA ALA A 58 -11.84 15.52 5.27
C ALA A 58 -11.56 16.06 6.69
N LEU A 59 -11.59 15.20 7.72
CA LEU A 59 -11.44 15.62 9.12
C LEU A 59 -10.17 16.41 9.40
N ARG A 60 -9.05 16.03 8.75
CA ARG A 60 -7.76 16.71 8.95
C ARG A 60 -7.80 18.15 8.47
N ARG A 61 -8.49 18.41 7.35
CA ARG A 61 -8.66 19.73 6.76
C ARG A 61 -9.74 20.51 7.52
N TRP A 62 -10.90 19.91 7.78
CA TRP A 62 -12.02 20.56 8.45
C TRP A 62 -11.67 21.08 9.84
N ARG A 63 -10.87 20.34 10.62
CA ARG A 63 -10.42 20.77 11.96
C ARG A 63 -9.69 22.12 11.97
N LYS A 64 -9.06 22.49 10.84
CA LYS A 64 -8.35 23.77 10.69
C LYS A 64 -9.29 24.90 10.25
N HIS A 65 -10.47 24.57 9.72
CA HIS A 65 -11.35 25.49 9.03
C HIS A 65 -12.84 25.35 9.41
N LEU A 66 -13.13 25.02 10.68
CA LEU A 66 -14.48 24.72 11.18
C LEU A 66 -15.51 25.82 10.94
N ARG A 67 -15.08 27.11 10.88
CA ARG A 67 -15.96 28.26 10.73
C ARG A 67 -16.28 28.60 9.27
N GLN A 68 -15.59 28.00 8.31
CA GLN A 68 -15.81 28.27 6.89
C GLN A 68 -17.14 27.68 6.42
N ALA A 69 -17.87 28.42 5.57
CA ALA A 69 -19.14 27.98 5.01
C ALA A 69 -18.98 26.70 4.20
N GLU A 70 -17.88 26.59 3.45
CA GLU A 70 -17.51 25.41 2.67
C GLU A 70 -17.36 24.16 3.56
N THR A 71 -16.67 24.27 4.70
CA THR A 71 -16.53 23.15 5.64
C THR A 71 -17.89 22.68 6.16
N ARG A 72 -18.79 23.61 6.47
CA ARG A 72 -20.15 23.27 6.92
C ARG A 72 -20.96 22.58 5.81
N GLN A 73 -20.83 23.06 4.57
CA GLN A 73 -21.47 22.42 3.42
C GLN A 73 -20.95 21.00 3.21
N GLN A 74 -19.64 20.81 3.19
CA GLN A 74 -19.01 19.48 3.05
C GLN A 74 -19.41 18.52 4.18
N TRP A 75 -19.53 19.02 5.41
CA TRP A 75 -20.07 18.24 6.51
C TRP A 75 -21.53 17.82 6.28
N ALA A 76 -22.38 18.74 5.81
CA ALA A 76 -23.77 18.43 5.50
C ALA A 76 -23.86 17.39 4.37
N ASP A 77 -22.99 17.48 3.37
CA ASP A 77 -22.90 16.52 2.26
C ASP A 77 -22.45 15.13 2.75
N LEU A 78 -21.50 15.07 3.66
CA LEU A 78 -21.10 13.81 4.31
C LEU A 78 -22.28 13.18 5.06
N VAL A 79 -22.98 13.95 5.89
CA VAL A 79 -24.14 13.46 6.64
C VAL A 79 -25.24 12.95 5.69
N ARG A 80 -25.49 13.68 4.61
CA ARG A 80 -26.45 13.29 3.57
C ARG A 80 -26.02 11.98 2.91
N SER A 81 -24.76 11.85 2.54
CA SER A 81 -24.19 10.65 1.94
C SER A 81 -24.28 9.42 2.84
N LEU A 82 -24.07 9.58 4.15
CA LEU A 82 -24.19 8.49 5.14
C LEU A 82 -25.64 8.09 5.41
N ARG A 83 -26.61 8.96 5.11
CA ARG A 83 -28.05 8.76 5.37
C ARG A 83 -28.86 8.40 4.14
N VAL A 84 -28.28 8.44 2.96
CA VAL A 84 -28.96 8.10 1.69
C VAL A 84 -29.54 6.71 1.69
N HIS A 85 -28.84 5.76 2.33
CA HIS A 85 -29.29 4.38 2.49
C HIS A 85 -29.36 3.99 3.98
N ALA A 86 -30.18 3.00 4.30
CA ALA A 86 -30.03 2.23 5.52
C ALA A 86 -29.02 1.09 5.26
N PHE A 87 -28.16 0.83 6.22
CA PHE A 87 -27.19 -0.26 6.16
C PHE A 87 -27.66 -1.42 7.02
N ASP A 88 -27.45 -2.63 6.51
CA ASP A 88 -27.65 -3.84 7.30
C ASP A 88 -26.59 -4.01 8.39
N ALA A 89 -25.38 -3.42 8.15
CA ALA A 89 -24.32 -3.34 9.14
C ALA A 89 -23.41 -2.12 8.87
N VAL A 90 -23.04 -1.40 9.93
CA VAL A 90 -22.01 -0.34 9.96
C VAL A 90 -20.85 -0.87 10.78
N ILE A 91 -19.75 -1.26 10.13
CA ILE A 91 -18.61 -1.96 10.78
C ILE A 91 -17.44 -1.00 10.94
N ASP A 92 -17.14 -0.61 12.19
CA ASP A 92 -15.98 0.25 12.48
C ASP A 92 -14.71 -0.58 12.68
N LEU A 93 -13.92 -0.71 11.61
CA LEU A 93 -12.61 -1.35 11.60
C LEU A 93 -11.52 -0.45 12.21
N GLN A 94 -11.81 0.83 12.46
CA GLN A 94 -10.84 1.79 13.01
C GLN A 94 -10.70 1.69 14.53
N GLY A 95 -11.81 1.58 15.25
CA GLY A 95 -11.84 1.47 16.71
C GLY A 95 -11.38 2.72 17.46
N LEU A 96 -11.61 3.92 16.90
CA LEU A 96 -11.33 5.22 17.52
C LEU A 96 -12.64 5.95 17.83
N VAL A 97 -12.67 6.79 18.86
CA VAL A 97 -13.85 7.60 19.21
C VAL A 97 -14.32 8.43 18.02
N LYS A 98 -13.40 9.07 17.32
CA LYS A 98 -13.74 9.89 16.13
C LYS A 98 -14.40 9.09 15.00
N SER A 99 -13.95 7.87 14.72
CA SER A 99 -14.56 7.02 13.72
C SER A 99 -15.93 6.51 14.16
N ALA A 100 -16.03 6.10 15.42
CA ALA A 100 -17.27 5.63 16.02
C ALA A 100 -18.38 6.71 16.04
N VAL A 101 -18.03 7.94 16.43
CA VAL A 101 -18.97 9.09 16.41
C VAL A 101 -19.45 9.39 14.99
N ILE A 102 -18.56 9.40 14.00
CA ILE A 102 -18.94 9.67 12.61
C ILE A 102 -19.77 8.51 12.04
N ALA A 103 -19.41 7.27 12.37
CA ALA A 103 -20.19 6.09 11.98
C ALA A 103 -21.65 6.20 12.45
N ARG A 104 -21.91 6.75 13.65
CA ARG A 104 -23.27 6.97 14.20
C ARG A 104 -24.16 7.90 13.37
N LEU A 105 -23.59 8.63 12.44
CA LEU A 105 -24.37 9.43 11.50
C LEU A 105 -25.08 8.58 10.43
N ALA A 106 -24.57 7.37 10.16
CA ALA A 106 -25.20 6.40 9.28
C ALA A 106 -26.40 5.72 9.93
N ARG A 107 -27.32 5.19 9.12
CA ARG A 107 -28.50 4.46 9.58
C ARG A 107 -28.22 2.96 9.55
N GLY A 108 -28.37 2.25 10.66
CA GLY A 108 -28.19 0.81 10.77
C GLY A 108 -27.53 0.38 12.08
N PRO A 109 -27.37 -0.91 12.35
CA PRO A 109 -26.67 -1.40 13.52
C PRO A 109 -25.15 -1.14 13.43
N HIS A 110 -24.60 -0.54 14.49
CA HIS A 110 -23.19 -0.17 14.57
C HIS A 110 -22.40 -1.25 15.30
N ILE A 111 -21.35 -1.74 14.67
CA ILE A 111 -20.57 -2.89 15.10
C ILE A 111 -19.12 -2.52 15.18
N GLY A 112 -18.45 -2.92 16.27
CA GLY A 112 -17.04 -2.68 16.48
C GLY A 112 -16.43 -3.58 17.54
N LEU A 113 -15.18 -3.32 17.89
CA LEU A 113 -14.47 -4.07 18.93
C LEU A 113 -14.96 -3.68 20.33
N SER A 114 -14.91 -4.64 21.25
CA SER A 114 -15.25 -4.44 22.67
C SER A 114 -14.23 -3.56 23.39
N TRP A 115 -14.55 -3.19 24.64
CA TRP A 115 -13.71 -2.38 25.52
C TRP A 115 -12.26 -2.88 25.65
N ALA A 116 -12.06 -4.19 25.77
CA ALA A 116 -10.75 -4.80 25.91
C ALA A 116 -9.95 -4.83 24.59
N SER A 117 -10.63 -4.72 23.45
CA SER A 117 -10.05 -4.93 22.11
C SER A 117 -9.96 -3.64 21.29
N SER A 118 -10.75 -2.63 21.63
CA SER A 118 -10.75 -1.33 20.92
C SER A 118 -9.44 -0.58 21.05
N ARG A 119 -9.14 0.23 20.06
CA ARG A 119 -7.95 1.09 20.05
C ARG A 119 -8.07 2.24 21.07
N GLU A 120 -9.28 2.80 21.22
CA GLU A 120 -9.63 3.77 22.24
C GLU A 120 -10.77 3.22 23.10
N ALA A 121 -10.59 3.24 24.41
CA ALA A 121 -11.51 2.62 25.35
C ALA A 121 -12.95 3.17 25.29
N LEU A 122 -13.15 4.40 24.85
CA LEU A 122 -14.47 5.02 24.75
C LEU A 122 -15.20 4.76 23.43
N ALA A 123 -14.52 4.23 22.40
CA ALA A 123 -15.15 3.93 21.11
C ALA A 123 -16.33 2.93 21.23
N PRO A 124 -16.27 1.88 22.08
CA PRO A 124 -17.37 0.92 22.25
C PRO A 124 -18.68 1.51 22.76
N LEU A 125 -18.68 2.71 23.34
CA LEU A 125 -19.92 3.41 23.72
C LEU A 125 -20.86 3.64 22.52
N PHE A 126 -20.31 3.75 21.33
CA PHE A 126 -21.02 4.06 20.10
C PHE A 126 -21.43 2.83 19.29
N TYR A 127 -21.15 1.60 19.79
CA TYR A 127 -21.51 0.37 19.08
C TYR A 127 -22.69 -0.33 19.75
N ASP A 128 -23.62 -0.81 18.92
CA ASP A 128 -24.76 -1.62 19.33
C ASP A 128 -24.31 -3.07 19.60
N ARG A 129 -23.38 -3.58 18.76
CA ARG A 129 -22.78 -4.91 18.91
C ARG A 129 -21.25 -4.79 19.02
N ARG A 130 -20.64 -5.55 19.95
CA ARG A 130 -19.23 -5.43 20.32
C ARG A 130 -18.54 -6.79 20.30
N MET A 131 -17.62 -6.97 19.37
CA MET A 131 -16.83 -8.19 19.28
C MET A 131 -15.68 -8.19 20.29
N LYS A 132 -15.52 -9.28 21.01
CA LYS A 132 -14.34 -9.56 21.82
C LYS A 132 -13.40 -10.47 21.04
N THR A 133 -12.19 -9.98 20.70
CA THR A 133 -11.19 -10.79 20.01
C THR A 133 -10.06 -11.19 20.94
N PRO A 134 -9.48 -12.40 20.82
CA PRO A 134 -8.30 -12.82 21.55
C PRO A 134 -7.01 -12.15 21.03
N LEU A 135 -7.02 -11.64 19.78
CA LEU A 135 -5.85 -11.01 19.18
C LEU A 135 -5.51 -9.69 19.87
N ARG A 136 -4.24 -9.53 20.21
CA ARG A 136 -3.75 -8.27 20.76
C ARG A 136 -3.80 -7.17 19.68
N ARG A 137 -4.00 -5.94 20.13
CA ARG A 137 -4.07 -4.76 19.25
C ARG A 137 -2.81 -4.56 18.38
N THR A 138 -1.68 -5.09 18.81
CA THR A 138 -0.38 -4.99 18.14
C THR A 138 -0.05 -6.20 17.27
N GLU A 139 -0.99 -7.12 17.09
CA GLU A 139 -0.78 -8.37 16.37
C GLU A 139 -1.77 -8.49 15.20
N ALA A 140 -1.34 -9.13 14.11
CA ALA A 140 -2.15 -9.60 13.01
C ALA A 140 -3.26 -8.64 12.55
N ALA A 141 -2.90 -7.41 12.16
CA ALA A 141 -3.89 -6.36 11.84
C ALA A 141 -4.87 -6.81 10.73
N VAL A 142 -4.38 -7.50 9.70
CA VAL A 142 -5.19 -8.02 8.60
C VAL A 142 -6.22 -9.03 9.12
N GLN A 143 -5.77 -10.00 9.91
CA GLN A 143 -6.63 -11.04 10.46
C GLN A 143 -7.71 -10.45 11.37
N ARG A 144 -7.35 -9.50 12.22
CA ARG A 144 -8.29 -8.85 13.14
C ARG A 144 -9.42 -8.09 12.42
N TYR A 145 -9.13 -7.44 11.26
CA TYR A 145 -10.17 -6.79 10.46
C TYR A 145 -11.08 -7.80 9.79
N ARG A 146 -10.51 -8.90 9.25
CA ARG A 146 -11.26 -10.00 8.66
C ARG A 146 -12.19 -10.67 9.68
N GLU A 147 -11.69 -10.97 10.89
CA GLU A 147 -12.47 -11.55 11.98
C GLU A 147 -13.63 -10.65 12.45
N LEU A 148 -13.36 -9.33 12.58
CA LEU A 148 -14.42 -8.40 12.99
C LEU A 148 -15.56 -8.37 11.97
N ALA A 149 -15.25 -8.30 10.69
CA ALA A 149 -16.25 -8.29 9.64
C ALA A 149 -17.01 -9.64 9.55
N ALA A 150 -16.28 -10.74 9.68
CA ALA A 150 -16.83 -12.08 9.70
C ALA A 150 -17.83 -12.30 10.86
N TRP A 151 -17.43 -11.89 12.06
CA TRP A 151 -18.30 -11.93 13.23
C TRP A 151 -19.52 -11.00 13.09
N ALA A 152 -19.33 -9.83 12.48
CA ALA A 152 -20.39 -8.85 12.29
C ALA A 152 -21.50 -9.37 11.36
N LEU A 153 -21.12 -10.12 10.33
CA LEU A 153 -21.98 -10.56 9.24
C LEU A 153 -22.25 -12.09 9.25
N ASP A 154 -21.74 -12.78 10.26
CA ASP A 154 -21.94 -14.23 10.45
C ASP A 154 -21.45 -15.10 9.27
N TYR A 155 -20.15 -14.91 8.91
CA TYR A 155 -19.45 -15.76 7.96
C TYR A 155 -18.08 -16.19 8.50
N THR A 156 -17.45 -17.16 7.83
CA THR A 156 -16.08 -17.59 8.15
C THR A 156 -15.14 -17.20 7.01
N PRO A 157 -14.10 -16.39 7.25
CA PRO A 157 -13.11 -16.08 6.23
C PRO A 157 -12.38 -17.34 5.78
N SER A 158 -12.21 -17.52 4.47
CA SER A 158 -11.51 -18.68 3.91
C SER A 158 -10.27 -18.27 3.12
N GLY A 159 -9.20 -19.07 3.24
CA GLY A 159 -7.96 -18.87 2.50
C GLY A 159 -7.17 -17.63 2.87
N PRO A 160 -6.09 -17.35 2.12
CA PRO A 160 -5.23 -16.19 2.34
C PRO A 160 -5.96 -14.87 2.01
N PRO A 161 -5.53 -13.73 2.62
CA PRO A 161 -6.12 -12.43 2.34
C PRO A 161 -5.95 -12.05 0.87
N ARG A 162 -7.03 -11.59 0.24
CA ARG A 162 -7.04 -11.10 -1.15
C ARG A 162 -7.29 -9.60 -1.14
N PHE A 163 -6.33 -8.81 -1.63
CA PHE A 163 -6.42 -7.35 -1.60
C PHE A 163 -7.35 -6.76 -2.66
N GLY A 164 -7.57 -7.46 -3.76
CA GLY A 164 -8.60 -7.15 -4.76
C GLY A 164 -8.39 -5.85 -5.54
N LEU A 165 -7.27 -5.17 -5.40
CA LEU A 165 -6.99 -3.94 -6.13
C LEU A 165 -6.88 -4.20 -7.63
N LYS A 166 -7.57 -3.42 -8.44
CA LYS A 166 -7.41 -3.37 -9.90
C LYS A 166 -6.68 -2.10 -10.27
N VAL A 167 -5.40 -2.23 -10.54
CA VAL A 167 -4.52 -1.12 -10.92
C VAL A 167 -3.92 -1.42 -12.28
N GLN A 168 -4.04 -0.49 -13.20
CA GLN A 168 -3.33 -0.58 -14.46
C GLN A 168 -1.85 -0.27 -14.22
N ALA A 169 -0.98 -1.26 -14.42
CA ALA A 169 0.45 -1.06 -14.35
C ALA A 169 0.89 -0.12 -15.48
N GLN A 170 1.46 1.02 -15.12
CA GLN A 170 1.95 1.99 -16.09
C GLN A 170 3.36 2.41 -15.72
N ARG A 171 4.31 2.12 -16.63
CA ARG A 171 5.68 2.60 -16.46
C ARG A 171 5.68 4.12 -16.48
N PRO A 172 6.32 4.77 -15.50
CA PRO A 172 6.36 6.23 -15.44
C PRO A 172 7.06 6.83 -16.66
N VAL A 173 6.41 7.84 -17.29
CA VAL A 173 6.97 8.55 -18.46
C VAL A 173 8.26 9.31 -18.17
N TRP A 174 8.50 9.66 -16.92
CA TRP A 174 9.72 10.32 -16.45
C TRP A 174 10.90 9.36 -16.24
N LEU A 175 10.67 8.03 -16.30
CA LEU A 175 11.76 7.07 -16.42
C LEU A 175 12.14 6.95 -17.91
N PRO A 176 13.44 7.06 -18.25
CA PRO A 176 13.89 7.08 -19.62
C PRO A 176 13.37 5.89 -20.43
N ALA A 177 12.78 6.18 -21.60
CA ALA A 177 12.23 5.15 -22.49
C ALA A 177 13.33 4.27 -23.12
N ALA A 178 14.56 4.82 -23.29
CA ALA A 178 15.70 4.09 -23.80
C ALA A 178 16.14 2.92 -22.89
N ALA A 179 15.74 2.97 -21.62
CA ALA A 179 15.89 1.87 -20.71
C ALA A 179 14.52 1.18 -20.56
N SER A 180 14.22 0.16 -21.34
CA SER A 180 13.31 -0.94 -20.95
C SER A 180 13.84 -1.64 -19.69
N ARG A 181 14.82 -1.01 -19.03
CA ARG A 181 15.51 -1.47 -17.83
C ARG A 181 14.51 -1.62 -16.68
N PRO A 182 14.51 -2.74 -15.99
CA PRO A 182 13.77 -2.93 -14.74
C PRO A 182 14.04 -1.81 -13.74
N TYR A 183 13.06 -1.49 -12.91
CA TYR A 183 13.27 -0.51 -11.83
C TYR A 183 12.68 -0.96 -10.51
N ALA A 184 13.37 -0.55 -9.44
CA ALA A 184 12.93 -0.73 -8.06
C ALA A 184 12.45 0.59 -7.46
N VAL A 185 11.36 0.56 -6.70
CA VAL A 185 10.93 1.68 -5.86
C VAL A 185 11.49 1.49 -4.45
N LEU A 186 12.29 2.45 -4.01
CA LEU A 186 12.94 2.45 -2.70
C LEU A 186 12.23 3.45 -1.77
N LEU A 187 11.61 2.91 -0.70
CA LEU A 187 10.84 3.68 0.28
C LEU A 187 11.71 3.92 1.51
N SER A 188 12.68 4.83 1.38
CA SER A 188 13.71 5.08 2.40
C SER A 188 13.24 5.94 3.57
N ALA A 189 12.04 6.55 3.48
CA ALA A 189 11.52 7.52 4.43
C ALA A 189 10.26 7.02 5.16
N THR A 190 10.05 7.53 6.38
CA THR A 190 8.88 7.27 7.21
C THR A 190 8.71 8.40 8.23
N ALA A 191 7.47 8.62 8.70
CA ALA A 191 7.15 9.63 9.69
C ALA A 191 7.80 9.42 11.07
N LYS A 192 8.37 8.25 11.34
CA LYS A 192 8.98 7.90 12.64
C LYS A 192 10.47 7.63 12.46
N PRO A 193 11.39 8.53 12.91
CA PRO A 193 12.83 8.38 12.73
C PRO A 193 13.39 7.02 13.16
N ARG A 194 12.86 6.44 14.24
CA ARG A 194 13.27 5.11 14.74
C ARG A 194 13.06 3.95 13.76
N LYS A 195 12.23 4.14 12.71
CA LYS A 195 11.97 3.14 11.67
C LYS A 195 12.91 3.28 10.48
N LEU A 196 13.72 4.32 10.43
CA LEU A 196 14.65 4.54 9.33
C LEU A 196 15.75 3.46 9.33
N TRP A 197 16.15 3.07 8.14
CA TRP A 197 17.34 2.27 7.89
C TRP A 197 18.50 3.19 7.53
N ALA A 198 19.75 2.78 7.79
CA ALA A 198 20.93 3.62 7.58
C ALA A 198 21.10 4.02 6.11
N GLU A 199 21.57 5.24 5.84
CA GLU A 199 21.73 5.76 4.47
C GLU A 199 22.75 4.95 3.67
N ASP A 200 23.87 4.56 4.29
CA ASP A 200 24.88 3.71 3.66
C ASP A 200 24.33 2.36 3.18
N CYS A 201 23.39 1.79 3.93
CA CYS A 201 22.73 0.56 3.52
C CYS A 201 21.85 0.73 2.28
N TRP A 202 21.14 1.86 2.17
CA TRP A 202 20.37 2.20 0.98
C TRP A 202 21.28 2.43 -0.24
N THR A 203 22.43 3.10 -0.05
CA THR A 203 23.41 3.30 -1.11
C THR A 203 23.98 1.98 -1.62
N GLN A 204 24.33 1.06 -0.71
CA GLN A 204 24.80 -0.28 -1.06
C GLN A 204 23.74 -1.09 -1.80
N LEU A 205 22.47 -1.06 -1.34
CA LEU A 205 21.37 -1.75 -2.01
C LEU A 205 21.15 -1.21 -3.43
N ALA A 206 21.08 0.11 -3.61
CA ALA A 206 20.83 0.71 -4.92
C ALA A 206 22.00 0.48 -5.88
N GLY A 207 23.24 0.53 -5.42
CA GLY A 207 24.43 0.17 -6.20
C GLY A 207 24.42 -1.30 -6.62
N TRP A 208 24.06 -2.18 -5.72
CA TRP A 208 23.94 -3.60 -6.01
C TRP A 208 22.81 -3.91 -7.04
N LEU A 209 21.66 -3.23 -6.94
CA LEU A 209 20.59 -3.30 -7.94
C LEU A 209 21.06 -2.85 -9.31
N TRP A 210 21.82 -1.75 -9.37
CA TRP A 210 22.39 -1.22 -10.61
C TRP A 210 23.31 -2.22 -11.30
N THR A 211 24.20 -2.90 -10.57
CA THR A 211 25.07 -3.96 -11.14
C THR A 211 24.27 -5.14 -11.74
N ARG A 212 23.00 -5.26 -11.39
CA ARG A 212 22.05 -6.26 -11.94
C ARG A 212 21.10 -5.69 -13.00
N GLY A 213 21.36 -4.48 -13.45
CA GLY A 213 20.57 -3.84 -14.48
C GLY A 213 19.24 -3.24 -13.97
N ILE A 214 19.05 -3.06 -12.68
CA ILE A 214 17.82 -2.49 -12.08
C ILE A 214 18.10 -1.08 -11.61
N ALA A 215 17.37 -0.08 -12.15
CA ALA A 215 17.45 1.31 -11.71
C ALA A 215 16.66 1.52 -10.40
N SER A 216 17.05 2.49 -9.59
CA SER A 216 16.40 2.80 -8.31
C SER A 216 15.65 4.12 -8.36
N VAL A 217 14.41 4.12 -7.85
CA VAL A 217 13.58 5.32 -7.68
C VAL A 217 13.31 5.51 -6.20
N PHE A 218 13.78 6.60 -5.62
CA PHE A 218 13.48 6.96 -4.24
C PHE A 218 12.17 7.75 -4.17
N ALA A 219 11.18 7.19 -3.47
CA ALA A 219 9.91 7.85 -3.23
C ALA A 219 10.00 8.86 -2.08
N TRP A 220 9.25 9.95 -2.19
CA TRP A 220 9.15 10.99 -1.18
C TRP A 220 7.76 11.65 -1.19
N GLY A 221 7.36 12.28 -0.09
CA GLY A 221 6.07 12.95 0.07
C GLY A 221 6.13 14.32 0.74
N ASN A 222 7.34 14.77 1.18
CA ASN A 222 7.58 16.10 1.77
C ASN A 222 9.02 16.54 1.54
N ALA A 223 9.34 17.82 1.82
CA ALA A 223 10.64 18.40 1.57
C ALA A 223 11.80 17.66 2.25
N ALA A 224 11.66 17.27 3.50
CA ALA A 224 12.72 16.55 4.23
C ALA A 224 12.97 15.14 3.64
N GLU A 225 11.91 14.49 3.14
CA GLU A 225 12.04 13.21 2.45
C GLU A 225 12.66 13.37 1.05
N LEU A 226 12.38 14.49 0.35
CA LEU A 226 13.03 14.85 -0.91
C LEU A 226 14.53 15.04 -0.71
N GLU A 227 14.95 15.88 0.25
CA GLU A 227 16.36 16.09 0.57
C GLU A 227 17.08 14.77 0.85
N ARG A 228 16.44 13.85 1.57
CA ARG A 228 16.98 12.51 1.81
C ARG A 228 17.10 11.71 0.51
N ALA A 229 16.08 11.71 -0.34
CA ALA A 229 16.08 11.00 -1.63
C ALA A 229 17.16 11.54 -2.57
N GLU A 230 17.38 12.86 -2.59
CA GLU A 230 18.44 13.53 -3.35
C GLU A 230 19.82 13.13 -2.86
N ARG A 231 20.08 13.16 -1.54
CA ARG A 231 21.37 12.74 -0.97
C ARG A 231 21.68 11.28 -1.30
N LEU A 232 20.71 10.39 -1.12
CA LEU A 232 20.88 8.98 -1.45
C LEU A 232 21.17 8.76 -2.94
N SER A 233 20.41 9.44 -3.81
CA SER A 233 20.61 9.35 -5.26
C SER A 233 21.98 9.89 -5.68
N ALA A 234 22.43 11.02 -5.11
CA ALA A 234 23.75 11.59 -5.39
C ALA A 234 24.88 10.66 -4.95
N SER A 235 24.76 10.04 -3.77
CA SER A 235 25.73 9.06 -3.26
C SER A 235 25.88 7.84 -4.19
N VAL A 236 24.76 7.28 -4.64
CA VAL A 236 24.76 6.12 -5.57
C VAL A 236 25.34 6.53 -6.92
N ASN A 237 24.92 7.65 -7.50
CA ASN A 237 25.37 8.11 -8.81
C ASN A 237 26.85 8.51 -8.81
N GLY A 238 27.38 9.01 -7.70
CA GLY A 238 28.81 9.29 -7.53
C GLY A 238 29.68 8.02 -7.49
N ALA A 239 29.15 6.93 -6.89
CA ALA A 239 29.84 5.65 -6.84
C ALA A 239 29.75 4.86 -8.17
N TYR A 240 28.72 5.11 -8.98
CA TYR A 240 28.47 4.44 -10.25
C TYR A 240 28.25 5.47 -11.36
N PRO A 241 29.34 6.07 -11.92
CA PRO A 241 29.23 7.04 -12.99
C PRO A 241 28.50 6.47 -14.21
N SER A 242 27.57 7.22 -14.75
CA SER A 242 26.75 6.84 -15.89
C SER A 242 26.30 8.07 -16.66
N ASP A 243 25.68 7.91 -17.83
CA ASP A 243 25.14 9.02 -18.60
C ASP A 243 24.01 9.75 -17.84
N ALA A 244 23.83 11.03 -18.15
CA ALA A 244 22.82 11.87 -17.49
C ALA A 244 21.38 11.32 -17.62
N VAL A 245 21.13 10.50 -18.63
CA VAL A 245 19.82 9.90 -18.93
C VAL A 245 19.63 8.57 -18.19
N ASP A 246 20.66 7.70 -18.21
CA ASP A 246 20.60 6.36 -17.59
C ASP A 246 21.36 6.34 -16.25
N ARG A 247 20.71 6.80 -15.20
CA ARG A 247 21.29 6.93 -13.86
C ARG A 247 20.91 5.78 -12.95
N PRO A 248 21.84 5.28 -12.11
CA PRO A 248 21.60 4.24 -11.11
C PRO A 248 20.44 4.55 -10.18
N ALA A 249 20.34 5.81 -9.73
CA ALA A 249 19.32 6.22 -8.79
C ALA A 249 18.82 7.63 -9.07
N ARG A 250 17.55 7.87 -8.75
CA ARG A 250 16.91 9.19 -8.84
C ARG A 250 15.79 9.33 -7.82
N PRO A 251 15.51 10.53 -7.30
CA PRO A 251 14.26 10.79 -6.62
C PRO A 251 13.10 10.75 -7.62
N ALA A 252 11.89 10.46 -7.16
CA ALA A 252 10.68 10.74 -7.94
C ALA A 252 10.64 12.25 -8.26
N PRO A 253 10.19 12.68 -9.45
CA PRO A 253 10.29 14.09 -9.86
C PRO A 253 9.37 15.01 -9.03
N GLU A 254 8.29 14.45 -8.45
CA GLU A 254 7.35 15.20 -7.62
C GLU A 254 6.72 14.30 -6.53
N ALA A 255 6.06 14.91 -5.55
CA ALA A 255 5.28 14.22 -4.54
C ALA A 255 3.95 13.75 -5.14
N PHE A 256 3.93 12.58 -5.73
CA PHE A 256 2.76 12.03 -6.39
C PHE A 256 1.60 11.70 -5.41
N GLY A 257 0.38 11.81 -5.91
CA GLY A 257 -0.80 11.27 -5.28
C GLY A 257 -0.82 9.72 -5.27
N LEU A 258 -1.75 9.14 -4.51
CA LEU A 258 -1.86 7.68 -4.40
C LEU A 258 -2.28 7.01 -5.72
N ASP A 259 -3.07 7.68 -6.53
CA ASP A 259 -3.47 7.25 -7.88
C ASP A 259 -2.26 6.97 -8.78
N VAL A 260 -1.29 7.88 -8.79
CA VAL A 260 -0.03 7.72 -9.54
C VAL A 260 0.86 6.67 -8.88
N TRP A 261 1.03 6.73 -7.54
CA TRP A 261 1.85 5.74 -6.85
C TRP A 261 1.38 4.30 -7.03
N MET A 262 0.06 4.06 -7.09
CA MET A 262 -0.47 2.73 -7.38
C MET A 262 0.02 2.21 -8.73
N GLN A 263 -0.03 3.03 -9.79
CA GLN A 263 0.41 2.66 -11.15
C GLN A 263 1.92 2.41 -11.20
N VAL A 264 2.70 3.32 -10.58
CA VAL A 264 4.16 3.21 -10.49
C VAL A 264 4.58 1.94 -9.75
N LEU A 265 3.94 1.64 -8.62
CA LEU A 265 4.23 0.45 -7.82
C LEU A 265 3.82 -0.83 -8.56
N ALA A 266 2.66 -0.84 -9.23
CA ALA A 266 2.21 -2.00 -10.00
C ALA A 266 3.11 -2.31 -11.21
N ALA A 267 3.75 -1.30 -11.79
CA ALA A 267 4.69 -1.44 -12.91
C ALA A 267 6.15 -1.69 -12.46
N ALA A 268 6.47 -1.53 -11.18
CA ALA A 268 7.80 -1.76 -10.65
C ALA A 268 8.15 -3.26 -10.61
N ASP A 269 9.40 -3.58 -10.79
CA ASP A 269 9.91 -4.95 -10.67
C ASP A 269 10.14 -5.35 -9.21
N LEU A 270 10.39 -4.36 -8.35
CA LEU A 270 10.68 -4.53 -6.94
C LEU A 270 10.25 -3.31 -6.13
N VAL A 271 9.78 -3.56 -4.91
CA VAL A 271 9.63 -2.53 -3.88
C VAL A 271 10.44 -2.93 -2.66
N VAL A 272 11.35 -2.08 -2.21
CA VAL A 272 12.05 -2.24 -0.93
C VAL A 272 11.73 -1.04 -0.04
N GLY A 273 11.30 -1.27 1.17
CA GLY A 273 10.91 -0.16 2.02
C GLY A 273 10.97 -0.43 3.51
N VAL A 274 11.14 0.66 4.28
CA VAL A 274 10.86 0.62 5.70
C VAL A 274 9.35 0.48 5.94
N ASP A 275 8.95 0.09 7.15
CA ASP A 275 7.53 -0.04 7.54
C ASP A 275 6.73 1.26 7.29
N THR A 276 6.14 1.36 6.11
CA THR A 276 5.36 2.50 5.60
C THR A 276 4.17 2.04 4.75
N GLY A 277 3.17 2.92 4.58
CA GLY A 277 1.94 2.60 3.84
C GLY A 277 2.15 2.25 2.37
N LEU A 278 3.07 2.93 1.67
CA LEU A 278 3.39 2.64 0.26
C LEU A 278 4.01 1.25 0.07
N LEU A 279 4.77 0.74 1.05
CA LEU A 279 5.32 -0.61 1.00
C LEU A 279 4.19 -1.66 0.94
N TYR A 280 3.21 -1.54 1.83
CA TYR A 280 2.05 -2.43 1.86
C TYR A 280 1.20 -2.30 0.61
N LEU A 281 1.11 -1.08 0.06
CA LEU A 281 0.40 -0.85 -1.20
C LEU A 281 1.10 -1.57 -2.37
N GLY A 282 2.42 -1.44 -2.51
CA GLY A 282 3.21 -2.16 -3.52
C GLY A 282 3.02 -3.68 -3.43
N ALA A 283 3.07 -4.22 -2.20
CA ALA A 283 2.84 -5.64 -1.95
C ALA A 283 1.39 -6.07 -2.24
N ALA A 284 0.40 -5.20 -1.97
CA ALA A 284 -1.02 -5.49 -2.22
C ALA A 284 -1.38 -5.50 -3.71
N VAL A 285 -0.68 -4.73 -4.55
CA VAL A 285 -0.83 -4.78 -6.02
C VAL A 285 -0.04 -5.91 -6.67
N GLY A 286 0.70 -6.71 -5.89
CA GLY A 286 1.40 -7.92 -6.35
C GLY A 286 2.86 -7.71 -6.75
N THR A 287 3.43 -6.53 -6.54
CA THR A 287 4.85 -6.29 -6.80
C THR A 287 5.72 -7.07 -5.81
N PRO A 288 6.78 -7.75 -6.24
CA PRO A 288 7.77 -8.35 -5.34
C PRO A 288 8.27 -7.32 -4.34
N ALA A 289 8.28 -7.67 -3.04
CA ALA A 289 8.58 -6.67 -2.04
C ALA A 289 9.41 -7.19 -0.87
N VAL A 290 10.30 -6.33 -0.36
CA VAL A 290 11.10 -6.57 0.85
C VAL A 290 10.82 -5.48 1.88
N ALA A 291 10.34 -5.89 3.05
CA ALA A 291 10.05 -5.02 4.18
C ALA A 291 11.20 -4.97 5.17
N ILE A 292 11.62 -3.77 5.53
CA ILE A 292 12.68 -3.49 6.50
C ILE A 292 12.05 -2.96 7.79
N TYR A 293 12.23 -3.71 8.87
CA TYR A 293 11.78 -3.33 10.20
C TYR A 293 12.97 -2.95 11.07
N SER A 294 12.97 -1.72 11.58
CA SER A 294 14.00 -1.19 12.49
C SER A 294 13.42 -0.70 13.80
N GLY A 295 12.23 -0.10 13.78
CA GLY A 295 11.56 0.48 14.95
C GLY A 295 10.17 -0.07 15.21
N SER A 296 9.79 -1.15 14.55
CA SER A 296 8.53 -1.90 14.72
C SER A 296 8.77 -3.38 14.45
N SER A 297 7.86 -4.24 14.92
CA SER A 297 7.94 -5.68 14.68
C SER A 297 7.10 -6.10 13.48
N PRO A 298 7.56 -7.02 12.62
CA PRO A 298 6.76 -7.58 11.53
C PRO A 298 5.51 -8.31 12.04
N HIS A 299 5.55 -8.89 13.25
CA HIS A 299 4.41 -9.58 13.87
C HIS A 299 3.21 -8.66 14.15
N SER A 300 3.41 -7.34 14.20
CA SER A 300 2.30 -6.39 14.43
C SER A 300 1.29 -6.35 13.28
N VAL A 301 1.70 -6.80 12.10
CA VAL A 301 0.85 -6.78 10.90
C VAL A 301 0.55 -8.18 10.38
N GLU A 302 1.52 -9.11 10.45
CA GLU A 302 1.48 -10.44 9.81
C GLU A 302 1.03 -10.33 8.35
N PHE A 303 1.66 -9.41 7.62
CA PHE A 303 1.23 -9.08 6.28
C PHE A 303 1.52 -10.22 5.30
N GLN A 304 0.48 -10.65 4.59
CA GLN A 304 0.56 -11.61 3.50
C GLN A 304 0.35 -10.86 2.18
N SER A 305 1.38 -10.79 1.36
CA SER A 305 1.37 -10.08 0.10
C SER A 305 0.61 -10.85 -0.99
N ALA A 306 0.15 -10.12 -2.02
CA ALA A 306 -0.36 -10.73 -3.24
C ALA A 306 0.76 -11.29 -4.14
N GLY A 307 2.00 -10.81 -3.97
CA GLY A 307 3.20 -11.26 -4.67
C GLY A 307 4.28 -11.80 -3.73
N PRO A 308 5.48 -12.09 -4.24
CA PRO A 308 6.62 -12.50 -3.42
C PRO A 308 6.94 -11.45 -2.34
N TRP A 309 7.13 -11.88 -1.10
CA TRP A 309 7.32 -11.00 0.05
C TRP A 309 8.34 -11.55 1.03
N ARG A 310 9.21 -10.66 1.55
CA ARG A 310 10.07 -10.96 2.70
C ARG A 310 10.02 -9.83 3.72
N SER A 311 10.05 -10.20 5.00
CA SER A 311 10.15 -9.28 6.14
C SER A 311 11.45 -9.50 6.87
N LEU A 312 12.23 -8.44 7.11
CA LEU A 312 13.55 -8.51 7.74
C LEU A 312 13.67 -7.50 8.89
N GLY A 313 14.40 -7.90 9.93
CA GLY A 313 14.61 -7.05 11.10
C GLY A 313 13.48 -7.10 12.12
N ASP A 314 13.63 -6.34 13.19
CA ASP A 314 12.65 -6.18 14.28
C ASP A 314 12.88 -4.85 15.01
N ALA A 315 12.02 -4.52 15.97
CA ALA A 315 12.13 -3.32 16.80
C ALA A 315 13.51 -3.25 17.51
N GLY A 316 14.30 -2.24 17.18
CA GLY A 316 15.67 -2.06 17.68
C GLY A 316 16.72 -3.00 17.08
N ARG A 317 16.36 -3.79 16.06
CA ARG A 317 17.25 -4.73 15.38
C ARG A 317 17.12 -4.59 13.86
N PRO A 318 17.64 -3.50 13.26
CA PRO A 318 17.63 -3.32 11.81
C PRO A 318 18.41 -4.46 11.12
N PRO A 319 17.97 -4.92 9.93
CA PRO A 319 18.69 -5.96 9.22
C PRO A 319 20.02 -5.45 8.66
N ALA A 320 21.01 -6.33 8.59
CA ALA A 320 22.23 -6.09 7.83
C ALA A 320 21.90 -6.01 6.32
N VAL A 321 22.68 -5.23 5.57
CA VAL A 321 22.44 -5.04 4.13
C VAL A 321 22.51 -6.37 3.37
N GLN A 322 23.44 -7.27 3.72
CA GLN A 322 23.60 -8.59 3.09
C GLN A 322 22.32 -9.43 3.18
N ASN A 323 21.61 -9.37 4.31
CA ASN A 323 20.36 -10.08 4.48
C ASN A 323 19.26 -9.49 3.58
N VAL A 324 19.27 -8.15 3.39
CA VAL A 324 18.33 -7.48 2.48
C VAL A 324 18.63 -7.86 1.02
N LEU A 325 19.90 -7.89 0.62
CA LEU A 325 20.31 -8.30 -0.72
C LEU A 325 19.87 -9.74 -1.02
N ALA A 326 20.11 -10.68 -0.10
CA ALA A 326 19.67 -12.07 -0.24
C ALA A 326 18.14 -12.18 -0.34
N ALA A 327 17.39 -11.40 0.44
CA ALA A 327 15.93 -11.38 0.37
C ALA A 327 15.42 -10.79 -0.97
N VAL A 328 16.10 -9.80 -1.52
CA VAL A 328 15.81 -9.24 -2.86
C VAL A 328 16.04 -10.30 -3.93
N GLU A 329 17.16 -11.04 -3.90
CA GLU A 329 17.41 -12.16 -4.82
C GLU A 329 16.29 -13.19 -4.75
N ASP A 330 15.86 -13.56 -3.56
CA ASP A 330 14.83 -14.55 -3.36
C ASP A 330 13.45 -14.12 -3.91
N VAL A 331 13.02 -12.87 -3.67
CA VAL A 331 11.73 -12.37 -4.21
C VAL A 331 11.76 -12.14 -5.72
N LEU A 332 12.93 -11.91 -6.33
CA LEU A 332 13.10 -11.74 -7.78
C LEU A 332 13.37 -13.06 -8.51
N ALA A 333 13.77 -14.12 -7.83
CA ALA A 333 14.14 -15.39 -8.43
C ALA A 333 13.09 -15.99 -9.41
N PRO A 334 11.77 -15.90 -9.17
CA PRO A 334 10.77 -16.35 -10.12
C PRO A 334 10.85 -15.59 -11.46
N ARG A 335 10.94 -14.27 -11.42
CA ARG A 335 11.02 -13.41 -12.63
C ARG A 335 12.31 -13.63 -13.43
N TRP A 336 13.43 -13.83 -12.75
CA TRP A 336 14.71 -14.09 -13.40
C TRP A 336 14.74 -15.45 -14.10
N ARG A 337 14.07 -16.47 -13.54
CA ARG A 337 13.92 -17.78 -14.20
C ARG A 337 13.04 -17.68 -15.45
N GLU A 338 11.94 -16.94 -15.41
CA GLU A 338 11.07 -16.69 -16.57
C GLU A 338 11.82 -15.95 -17.69
N ALA A 339 12.59 -14.91 -17.37
CA ALA A 339 13.40 -14.17 -18.32
C ALA A 339 14.48 -15.03 -18.98
N SER A 340 15.07 -15.99 -18.25
CA SER A 340 16.08 -16.91 -18.75
C SER A 340 15.50 -18.07 -19.59
N SER A 341 14.19 -18.32 -19.50
CA SER A 341 13.49 -19.37 -20.25
C SER A 341 12.91 -18.92 -21.59
N LEU A 342 12.91 -17.61 -21.86
CA LEU A 342 12.50 -17.08 -23.16
C LEU A 342 13.59 -17.43 -24.21
N PRO A 343 13.25 -18.07 -25.36
CA PRO A 343 14.21 -18.33 -26.40
C PRO A 343 14.80 -17.01 -26.90
N ALA A 344 16.13 -16.94 -26.98
CA ALA A 344 16.82 -15.82 -27.59
C ALA A 344 16.20 -15.57 -28.98
N SER A 345 15.61 -14.38 -29.19
CA SER A 345 15.10 -13.99 -30.49
C SER A 345 16.25 -14.07 -31.50
N VAL A 346 16.22 -15.07 -32.38
CA VAL A 346 17.15 -15.20 -33.51
C VAL A 346 16.99 -13.91 -34.32
N PRO A 347 18.06 -13.15 -34.59
CA PRO A 347 17.99 -12.02 -35.50
C PRO A 347 17.55 -12.57 -36.88
N ALA A 348 16.49 -11.99 -37.45
CA ALA A 348 16.06 -12.30 -38.79
C ALA A 348 17.25 -12.10 -39.73
N ASP A 349 17.67 -13.19 -40.34
CA ASP A 349 18.73 -13.25 -41.34
C ASP A 349 18.34 -12.33 -42.49
N CYS A 350 19.11 -11.26 -42.64
CA CYS A 350 18.92 -10.31 -43.74
C CYS A 350 19.51 -10.95 -45.00
N GLY A 351 18.71 -11.79 -45.67
CA GLY A 351 19.07 -12.40 -46.94
C GLY A 351 19.43 -11.33 -47.97
N MET A 352 20.72 -11.13 -48.19
CA MET A 352 21.23 -10.42 -49.37
C MET A 352 20.98 -11.29 -50.59
N GLY A 353 19.92 -10.97 -51.34
CA GLY A 353 19.74 -11.46 -52.67
C GLY A 353 20.78 -10.85 -53.59
N LEU A 354 21.76 -11.67 -53.98
CA LEU A 354 22.62 -11.38 -55.11
C LEU A 354 21.77 -11.58 -56.37
N GLY A 355 21.37 -10.48 -57.02
CA GLY A 355 20.80 -10.47 -58.35
C GLY A 355 21.93 -10.61 -59.38
N GLU A 356 22.04 -11.76 -60.01
CA GLU A 356 22.69 -11.89 -61.28
C GLU A 356 21.73 -11.47 -62.39
N SER A 357 22.16 -10.57 -63.21
CA SER A 357 21.53 -10.27 -64.50
C SER A 357 22.45 -10.68 -65.62
N PRO A 358 21.93 -11.29 -66.75
CA PRO A 358 22.68 -11.46 -67.99
C PRO A 358 22.71 -10.15 -68.82
#